data_c78c5d5e832f6bca68431da55cee3cba
#
_entry.id   c78c5d5e832f6bca68431da55cee3cba
#
_cell.length_a   1.000
_cell.length_b   1.000
_cell.length_c   1.000
_cell.angle_alpha   90.00
_cell.angle_beta   90.00
_cell.angle_gamma   90.00
#
_symmetry.space_group_name_H-M   'P 1'
#
loop_
_entity.id
_entity.type
_entity.pdbx_description
1 polymer ?
#
loop_
_entity_poly.entity_id
_entity_poly.type
_entity_poly.pdbx_seq_one_letter_code
_entity_poly.pdbx_strand_id
1 'polypeptide(L)'
;MGRQANFIACSRIRYETDVKFVNVITSTIQSEAGGGKEIGWTHVCRSDKLFGHMKNIIERSAAFILVLAFITTPVWATCGGGGGGGGGGMTSNNGNGGGGNNEVVYHVPWKIPKEGDKPVTEGLILYWFPASKNELQNSSLRESRNLSLYASQCVTMQLADGHTPNADKLIGDSKLPVAVLANPDGAPVQKLENTAGKLKVADVEKLVGTEIKTRSDNLDKSLADAKAKADLGDKASAIQIYKTVAAEKCMFPKKAKTATAELKKLGESNIGMVIGDGPNYDPALTTAIVRVMKQGLAAENAGKYVLADQLYSKAHNMDPADPTPLRYLGELYRHDIGNWIKARTAFNQILKMPSDPLSTAVALHGLGKMTIHDGDFQKGLSLMEQSVDVYPIALAYRNLAVYWNSEGQLAKANEYTQKALELNPDDPYNVVFAAVYLAQNGKKDEALKIANQHIDLLPASYNLAAIFALNGQKEKALELLKRHFFQFERYQQVREKEMMEARVDAVFDSIRMDQAFLALTSGADGKLPIPMVKTVSGTSN
;
A
#
# COMPACT_ATOMS: atom_id res chain seq x y z
N MET A 1 34.33 13.79 4.35
CA MET A 1 34.05 12.34 4.37
C MET A 1 34.38 11.65 5.71
N GLY A 2 35.26 12.12 6.56
CA GLY A 2 35.62 11.42 7.81
C GLY A 2 34.74 11.68 9.05
N ARG A 3 33.80 12.62 9.03
CA ARG A 3 32.95 12.95 10.19
C ARG A 3 31.58 12.26 10.20
N GLN A 4 31.08 11.81 9.05
CA GLN A 4 29.79 11.11 8.96
C GLN A 4 29.86 9.64 9.40
N ALA A 5 30.99 8.95 9.16
CA ALA A 5 31.15 7.55 9.58
C ALA A 5 31.16 7.36 11.11
N ASN A 6 31.61 8.36 11.87
CA ASN A 6 31.63 8.31 13.34
C ASN A 6 30.24 8.54 13.98
N PHE A 7 29.32 9.19 13.28
CA PHE A 7 27.99 9.49 13.79
C PHE A 7 27.06 8.27 13.75
N ILE A 8 27.17 7.46 12.68
CA ILE A 8 26.39 6.21 12.53
C ILE A 8 26.86 5.15 13.54
N ALA A 9 28.17 5.09 13.82
CA ALA A 9 28.72 4.18 14.83
C ALA A 9 28.27 4.53 16.25
N CYS A 10 28.10 5.81 16.57
CA CYS A 10 27.71 6.27 17.91
C CYS A 10 26.21 6.01 18.21
N SER A 11 25.34 6.14 17.21
CA SER A 11 23.90 5.81 17.37
C SER A 11 23.65 4.29 17.51
N ARG A 12 24.43 3.47 16.80
CA ARG A 12 24.33 2.00 16.91
C ARG A 12 24.84 1.47 18.25
N ILE A 13 25.93 2.06 18.79
CA ILE A 13 26.48 1.68 20.10
C ILE A 13 25.54 2.07 21.25
N ARG A 14 24.78 3.17 21.11
CA ARG A 14 23.79 3.57 22.11
C ARG A 14 22.60 2.62 22.19
N TYR A 15 22.10 2.17 21.05
CA TYR A 15 20.96 1.26 21.00
C TYR A 15 21.30 -0.13 21.60
N GLU A 16 22.50 -0.64 21.35
CA GLU A 16 22.96 -1.91 21.93
C GLU A 16 23.26 -1.82 23.44
N THR A 17 23.73 -0.68 23.94
CA THR A 17 24.00 -0.51 25.38
C THR A 17 22.73 -0.34 26.20
N ASP A 18 21.72 0.36 25.69
CA ASP A 18 20.45 0.56 26.42
C ASP A 18 19.65 -0.75 26.54
N VAL A 19 19.62 -1.58 25.48
CA VAL A 19 18.97 -2.89 25.51
C VAL A 19 19.70 -3.88 26.44
N LYS A 20 21.03 -3.85 26.47
CA LYS A 20 21.80 -4.70 27.40
C LYS A 20 21.64 -4.27 28.86
N PHE A 21 21.53 -2.97 29.11
CA PHE A 21 21.31 -2.45 30.46
C PHE A 21 19.94 -2.83 31.03
N VAL A 22 18.88 -2.75 30.23
CA VAL A 22 17.53 -3.19 30.60
C VAL A 22 17.48 -4.72 30.83
N ASN A 23 18.15 -5.50 29.99
CA ASN A 23 18.20 -6.95 30.14
C ASN A 23 19.03 -7.41 31.36
N VAL A 24 20.06 -6.67 31.74
CA VAL A 24 20.84 -6.98 32.97
C VAL A 24 20.01 -6.69 34.22
N ILE A 25 19.24 -5.59 34.26
CA ILE A 25 18.37 -5.29 35.40
C ILE A 25 17.24 -6.32 35.53
N THR A 26 16.62 -6.74 34.41
CA THR A 26 15.56 -7.77 34.42
C THR A 26 16.09 -9.18 34.77
N SER A 27 17.29 -9.54 34.33
CA SER A 27 17.87 -10.85 34.67
C SER A 27 18.32 -10.94 36.14
N THR A 28 18.78 -9.83 36.73
CA THR A 28 19.15 -9.78 38.17
C THR A 28 17.91 -9.86 39.06
N ILE A 29 16.80 -9.24 38.67
CA ILE A 29 15.53 -9.35 39.43
C ILE A 29 14.92 -10.76 39.34
N GLN A 30 15.09 -11.48 38.21
CA GLN A 30 14.58 -12.83 38.04
C GLN A 30 15.42 -13.90 38.75
N SER A 31 16.73 -13.66 38.97
CA SER A 31 17.60 -14.60 39.68
C SER A 31 17.41 -14.57 41.20
N GLU A 32 16.93 -13.46 41.77
CA GLU A 32 16.65 -13.35 43.21
C GLU A 32 15.24 -13.78 43.62
N ALA A 33 14.32 -13.99 42.68
CA ALA A 33 12.96 -14.45 42.94
C ALA A 33 12.82 -15.98 43.07
N GLY A 34 13.90 -16.75 42.93
CA GLY A 34 13.90 -18.21 42.91
C GLY A 34 14.19 -18.91 44.26
N GLY A 35 14.36 -18.19 45.37
CA GLY A 35 14.65 -18.77 46.66
C GLY A 35 13.70 -18.27 47.75
N GLY A 36 12.72 -19.11 48.10
CA GLY A 36 11.72 -18.74 49.11
C GLY A 36 12.32 -18.53 50.50
N LYS A 37 12.44 -17.26 50.90
CA LYS A 37 12.40 -16.78 52.27
C LYS A 37 11.98 -15.29 52.22
N GLU A 38 10.89 -14.97 52.89
CA GLU A 38 10.48 -13.59 53.16
C GLU A 38 11.60 -12.82 53.87
N ILE A 39 12.27 -11.94 53.18
CA ILE A 39 13.18 -10.98 53.76
C ILE A 39 12.38 -9.66 53.85
N GLY A 40 12.04 -9.33 55.10
CA GLY A 40 11.28 -8.13 55.41
C GLY A 40 11.97 -6.88 54.94
N TRP A 41 11.18 -5.95 54.41
CA TRP A 41 11.53 -4.65 53.79
C TRP A 41 12.25 -3.65 54.74
N THR A 42 12.66 -4.04 55.92
CA THR A 42 13.24 -3.15 56.95
C THR A 42 14.76 -3.05 56.93
N HIS A 43 15.48 -3.78 56.07
CA HIS A 43 16.97 -3.75 56.07
C HIS A 43 17.66 -3.12 54.84
N VAL A 44 16.89 -2.58 53.89
CA VAL A 44 17.49 -1.94 52.66
C VAL A 44 17.70 -0.42 52.80
N CYS A 45 17.22 0.20 53.89
CA CYS A 45 17.28 1.65 54.08
C CYS A 45 18.38 2.12 55.05
N ARG A 46 19.62 1.61 54.94
CA ARG A 46 20.76 2.20 55.71
C ARG A 46 22.06 2.17 54.93
N SER A 47 22.15 3.03 53.91
CA SER A 47 23.43 3.62 53.50
C SER A 47 23.15 4.91 52.71
N ASP A 48 22.95 5.99 53.44
CA ASP A 48 22.71 7.36 52.93
C ASP A 48 23.83 7.85 51.99
N LYS A 49 24.99 7.21 52.02
CA LYS A 49 26.12 7.53 51.13
C LYS A 49 25.99 6.96 49.71
N LEU A 50 25.33 5.80 49.54
CA LEU A 50 25.10 5.21 48.23
C LEU A 50 23.98 5.94 47.48
N PHE A 51 22.93 6.36 48.23
CA PHE A 51 21.80 7.10 47.66
C PHE A 51 22.21 8.51 47.19
N GLY A 52 23.07 9.22 47.94
CA GLY A 52 23.61 10.51 47.54
C GLY A 52 24.44 10.46 46.24
N HIS A 53 25.18 9.37 46.03
CA HIS A 53 26.01 9.21 44.82
C HIS A 53 25.16 8.84 43.60
N MET A 54 24.16 7.99 43.77
CA MET A 54 23.20 7.64 42.70
C MET A 54 22.33 8.84 42.30
N LYS A 55 21.87 9.65 43.23
CA LYS A 55 21.09 10.84 42.93
C LYS A 55 21.88 11.85 42.11
N ASN A 56 23.14 12.08 42.45
CA ASN A 56 24.03 12.96 41.69
C ASN A 56 24.37 12.41 40.28
N ILE A 57 24.43 11.10 40.10
CA ILE A 57 24.65 10.47 38.79
C ILE A 57 23.37 10.61 37.93
N ILE A 58 22.20 10.37 38.53
CA ILE A 58 20.92 10.50 37.81
C ILE A 58 20.62 11.96 37.43
N GLU A 59 20.87 12.91 38.33
CA GLU A 59 20.65 14.34 38.04
C GLU A 59 21.65 14.88 37.00
N ARG A 60 22.91 14.44 37.01
CA ARG A 60 23.90 14.81 35.99
C ARG A 60 23.65 14.11 34.65
N SER A 61 23.15 12.89 34.66
CA SER A 61 22.76 12.17 33.44
C SER A 61 21.48 12.74 32.83
N ALA A 62 20.48 13.13 33.64
CA ALA A 62 19.27 13.77 33.16
C ALA A 62 19.52 15.17 32.58
N ALA A 63 20.41 15.97 33.19
CA ALA A 63 20.82 17.26 32.64
C ALA A 63 21.63 17.11 31.33
N PHE A 64 22.45 16.07 31.21
CA PHE A 64 23.19 15.79 29.98
C PHE A 64 22.31 15.22 28.85
N ILE A 65 21.29 14.42 29.19
CA ILE A 65 20.27 13.94 28.25
C ILE A 65 19.39 15.10 27.76
N LEU A 66 19.01 16.05 28.63
CA LEU A 66 18.25 17.23 28.23
C LEU A 66 19.05 18.16 27.29
N VAL A 67 20.34 18.35 27.52
CA VAL A 67 21.20 19.18 26.66
C VAL A 67 21.52 18.50 25.33
N LEU A 68 21.60 17.16 25.29
CA LEU A 68 21.82 16.40 24.04
C LEU A 68 20.53 16.13 23.25
N ALA A 69 19.36 16.13 23.90
CA ALA A 69 18.07 16.04 23.21
C ALA A 69 17.75 17.30 22.38
N PHE A 70 18.38 18.43 22.67
CA PHE A 70 18.25 19.66 21.87
C PHE A 70 19.15 19.73 20.64
N ILE A 71 20.07 18.76 20.44
CA ILE A 71 21.08 18.85 19.38
C ILE A 71 20.89 17.80 18.26
N THR A 72 20.05 16.76 18.46
CA THR A 72 19.83 15.70 17.46
C THR A 72 18.41 15.16 17.47
N THR A 73 17.43 16.00 17.18
CA THR A 73 16.15 15.47 16.72
C THR A 73 16.27 15.24 15.21
N PRO A 74 16.07 14.00 14.70
CA PRO A 74 15.87 13.84 13.28
C PRO A 74 14.64 14.67 12.92
N VAL A 75 14.78 15.52 11.92
CA VAL A 75 13.67 16.29 11.35
C VAL A 75 12.76 15.28 10.66
N TRP A 76 11.71 14.88 11.35
CA TRP A 76 10.67 14.02 10.80
C TRP A 76 9.77 14.91 9.96
N ALA A 77 10.02 14.92 8.68
CA ALA A 77 9.12 15.61 7.76
C ALA A 77 7.82 14.80 7.68
N THR A 78 6.71 15.44 8.05
CA THR A 78 5.39 14.82 7.91
C THR A 78 5.00 14.73 6.47
N CYS A 79 4.59 13.56 6.08
CA CYS A 79 3.62 13.45 5.03
C CYS A 79 2.30 13.96 5.58
N GLY A 80 2.07 15.23 5.45
CA GLY A 80 0.72 15.71 5.41
C GLY A 80 0.05 14.91 4.32
N GLY A 81 -0.53 13.76 4.66
CA GLY A 81 -1.41 13.05 3.78
C GLY A 81 -2.51 14.04 3.47
N GLY A 82 -2.44 14.66 2.29
CA GLY A 82 -3.54 15.43 1.80
C GLY A 82 -4.73 14.49 1.73
N GLY A 83 -5.38 14.28 2.87
CA GLY A 83 -6.70 13.72 2.93
C GLY A 83 -7.61 14.71 2.27
N GLY A 84 -7.66 14.70 0.96
CA GLY A 84 -8.80 15.25 0.26
C GLY A 84 -10.00 14.48 0.80
N GLY A 85 -10.95 15.20 1.39
CA GLY A 85 -12.21 14.61 1.85
C GLY A 85 -12.93 13.96 0.69
N GLY A 86 -12.85 12.71 0.67
CA GLY A 86 -13.32 11.76 -0.28
C GLY A 86 -12.45 10.56 -0.06
N GLY A 87 -12.90 9.64 0.80
CA GLY A 87 -12.28 8.35 0.99
C GLY A 87 -12.20 7.60 -0.32
N GLY A 88 -11.34 8.04 -1.19
CA GLY A 88 -10.89 7.30 -2.33
C GLY A 88 -9.62 6.66 -1.87
N GLY A 89 -9.67 5.42 -1.45
CA GLY A 89 -8.46 4.61 -1.37
C GLY A 89 -7.67 4.87 -2.64
N MET A 90 -6.36 4.82 -2.62
CA MET A 90 -5.38 5.08 -3.68
C MET A 90 -5.76 4.57 -5.08
N THR A 91 -6.88 4.99 -5.62
CA THR A 91 -7.53 4.38 -6.76
C THR A 91 -7.56 5.26 -7.98
N SER A 92 -7.23 6.55 -7.85
CA SER A 92 -7.27 7.44 -8.98
C SER A 92 -5.89 7.82 -9.48
N ASN A 93 -5.30 6.95 -10.25
CA ASN A 93 -4.20 7.29 -11.16
C ASN A 93 -4.71 7.76 -12.54
N ASN A 94 -6.00 7.98 -12.72
CA ASN A 94 -6.53 8.54 -13.94
C ASN A 94 -7.03 9.95 -13.67
N GLY A 95 -6.23 10.90 -14.14
CA GLY A 95 -6.57 12.31 -14.14
C GLY A 95 -7.92 12.57 -14.80
N ASN A 96 -8.85 13.03 -14.01
CA ASN A 96 -9.80 14.06 -14.42
C ASN A 96 -10.22 14.81 -13.17
N GLY A 97 -10.05 16.11 -13.20
CA GLY A 97 -10.11 16.97 -12.05
C GLY A 97 -11.44 16.95 -11.30
N GLY A 98 -11.35 17.11 -9.99
CA GLY A 98 -12.37 17.78 -9.20
C GLY A 98 -13.66 17.02 -8.93
N GLY A 99 -13.61 15.72 -8.62
CA GLY A 99 -14.77 14.98 -8.09
C GLY A 99 -14.26 13.70 -7.47
N GLY A 100 -14.64 13.41 -6.23
CA GLY A 100 -14.30 12.15 -5.59
C GLY A 100 -14.63 10.99 -6.52
N ASN A 101 -13.65 10.13 -6.79
CA ASN A 101 -13.83 9.04 -7.73
C ASN A 101 -14.84 8.04 -7.13
N ASN A 102 -16.07 8.03 -7.67
CA ASN A 102 -17.15 7.15 -7.23
C ASN A 102 -17.06 5.74 -7.84
N GLU A 103 -15.93 5.40 -8.48
CA GLU A 103 -15.76 4.11 -9.11
C GLU A 103 -14.73 3.24 -8.40
N VAL A 104 -15.12 1.99 -8.15
CA VAL A 104 -14.24 0.96 -7.62
C VAL A 104 -13.24 0.56 -8.69
N VAL A 105 -11.95 0.66 -8.39
CA VAL A 105 -10.88 0.33 -9.33
C VAL A 105 -10.42 -1.12 -9.12
N TYR A 106 -10.56 -1.92 -10.17
CA TYR A 106 -9.88 -3.20 -10.35
C TYR A 106 -8.73 -2.98 -11.33
N HIS A 107 -7.54 -3.43 -10.99
CA HIS A 107 -6.38 -3.21 -11.82
C HIS A 107 -6.05 -4.43 -12.67
N VAL A 108 -6.08 -4.28 -14.00
CA VAL A 108 -5.58 -5.29 -14.95
C VAL A 108 -4.16 -4.92 -15.34
N PRO A 109 -3.14 -5.76 -15.02
CA PRO A 109 -1.73 -5.41 -15.18
C PRO A 109 -1.23 -5.61 -16.62
N TRP A 110 -1.79 -4.84 -17.55
CA TRP A 110 -1.32 -4.84 -18.94
C TRP A 110 0.13 -4.36 -19.05
N LYS A 111 0.99 -5.18 -19.64
CA LYS A 111 2.42 -4.86 -19.83
C LYS A 111 2.79 -4.88 -21.30
N ILE A 112 3.65 -3.96 -21.71
CA ILE A 112 4.38 -4.04 -22.98
C ILE A 112 5.60 -4.91 -22.71
N PRO A 113 5.80 -6.05 -23.42
CA PRO A 113 6.99 -6.88 -23.28
C PRO A 113 8.26 -6.08 -23.57
N LYS A 114 9.27 -6.24 -22.74
CA LYS A 114 10.59 -5.61 -22.92
C LYS A 114 11.63 -6.65 -23.22
N GLU A 115 12.67 -6.24 -23.93
CA GLU A 115 13.86 -7.08 -24.12
C GLU A 115 14.47 -7.39 -22.74
N GLY A 116 14.70 -8.69 -22.47
CA GLY A 116 15.19 -9.18 -21.19
C GLY A 116 14.10 -9.57 -20.18
N ASP A 117 12.82 -9.38 -20.46
CA ASP A 117 11.74 -9.91 -19.63
C ASP A 117 11.81 -11.45 -19.59
N LYS A 118 11.52 -12.02 -18.43
CA LYS A 118 11.47 -13.48 -18.27
C LYS A 118 10.32 -14.04 -19.13
N PRO A 119 10.56 -15.12 -19.89
CA PRO A 119 9.51 -15.74 -20.67
C PRO A 119 8.39 -16.26 -19.75
N VAL A 120 7.16 -16.19 -20.22
CA VAL A 120 6.02 -16.84 -19.57
C VAL A 120 6.18 -18.34 -19.74
N THR A 121 6.18 -19.09 -18.65
CA THR A 121 6.40 -20.55 -18.65
C THR A 121 5.19 -21.36 -18.23
N GLU A 122 4.19 -20.71 -17.60
CA GLU A 122 2.99 -21.35 -17.03
C GLU A 122 1.74 -20.52 -17.37
N GLY A 123 0.59 -21.16 -17.41
CA GLY A 123 -0.71 -20.53 -17.55
C GLY A 123 -1.09 -20.18 -18.98
N LEU A 124 -1.53 -18.96 -19.20
CA LEU A 124 -1.99 -18.41 -20.47
C LEU A 124 -1.42 -17.01 -20.69
N ILE A 125 -1.39 -16.57 -21.93
CA ILE A 125 -1.08 -15.20 -22.32
C ILE A 125 -2.30 -14.62 -23.02
N LEU A 126 -2.83 -13.51 -22.52
CA LEU A 126 -3.83 -12.71 -23.21
C LEU A 126 -3.15 -11.51 -23.86
N TYR A 127 -3.04 -11.53 -25.17
CA TYR A 127 -2.58 -10.40 -25.96
C TYR A 127 -3.73 -9.46 -26.27
N TRP A 128 -3.51 -8.17 -26.10
CA TRP A 128 -4.39 -7.12 -26.58
C TRP A 128 -3.64 -6.25 -27.57
N PHE A 129 -4.11 -6.21 -28.81
CA PHE A 129 -3.64 -5.36 -29.88
C PHE A 129 -4.61 -4.18 -30.04
N PRO A 130 -4.37 -3.02 -29.42
CA PRO A 130 -5.25 -1.87 -29.53
C PRO A 130 -5.17 -1.23 -30.91
N ALA A 131 -6.27 -0.63 -31.40
CA ALA A 131 -6.29 0.07 -32.68
C ALA A 131 -5.64 1.46 -32.58
N SER A 132 -5.60 2.06 -31.37
CA SER A 132 -5.07 3.42 -31.17
C SER A 132 -4.65 3.64 -29.70
N LYS A 133 -3.84 4.69 -29.50
CA LYS A 133 -3.48 5.17 -28.16
C LYS A 133 -4.71 5.60 -27.34
N ASN A 134 -5.70 6.18 -28.00
CA ASN A 134 -6.95 6.60 -27.34
C ASN A 134 -7.75 5.40 -26.83
N GLU A 135 -7.84 4.32 -27.61
CA GLU A 135 -8.48 3.08 -27.14
C GLU A 135 -7.73 2.49 -25.94
N LEU A 136 -6.40 2.44 -26.03
CA LEU A 136 -5.56 1.96 -24.92
C LEU A 136 -5.83 2.73 -23.63
N GLN A 137 -5.96 4.05 -23.70
CA GLN A 137 -6.16 4.90 -22.52
C GLN A 137 -7.56 4.80 -21.93
N ASN A 138 -8.60 4.62 -22.76
CA ASN A 138 -10.00 4.71 -22.35
C ASN A 138 -10.75 3.37 -22.37
N SER A 139 -10.05 2.26 -22.56
CA SER A 139 -10.69 0.95 -22.62
C SER A 139 -11.03 0.40 -21.24
N SER A 140 -12.26 -0.12 -21.09
CA SER A 140 -12.70 -0.86 -19.90
C SER A 140 -11.91 -2.17 -19.67
N LEU A 141 -11.10 -2.62 -20.62
CA LEU A 141 -10.18 -3.76 -20.44
C LEU A 141 -9.12 -3.50 -19.35
N ARG A 142 -8.91 -2.25 -18.95
CA ARG A 142 -7.93 -1.89 -17.92
C ARG A 142 -8.44 -2.09 -16.49
N GLU A 143 -9.76 -2.16 -16.29
CA GLU A 143 -10.41 -2.06 -14.99
C GLU A 143 -11.41 -3.20 -14.70
N SER A 144 -11.36 -4.29 -15.46
CA SER A 144 -12.22 -5.44 -15.27
C SER A 144 -11.84 -6.27 -14.04
N ARG A 145 -12.81 -6.56 -13.16
CA ARG A 145 -12.59 -7.49 -12.04
C ARG A 145 -12.15 -8.87 -12.53
N ASN A 146 -12.85 -9.44 -13.51
CA ASN A 146 -12.53 -10.79 -13.99
C ASN A 146 -11.15 -10.84 -14.63
N LEU A 147 -10.76 -9.86 -15.45
CA LEU A 147 -9.43 -9.82 -16.06
C LEU A 147 -8.34 -9.61 -14.99
N SER A 148 -8.60 -8.81 -13.95
CA SER A 148 -7.68 -8.66 -12.81
C SER A 148 -7.47 -9.97 -12.06
N LEU A 149 -8.54 -10.74 -11.83
CA LEU A 149 -8.45 -12.05 -11.17
C LEU A 149 -7.75 -13.09 -12.06
N TYR A 150 -8.03 -13.10 -13.37
CA TYR A 150 -7.29 -13.96 -14.30
C TYR A 150 -5.79 -13.65 -14.29
N ALA A 151 -5.43 -12.35 -14.23
CA ALA A 151 -4.04 -11.94 -14.13
C ALA A 151 -3.36 -12.41 -12.83
N SER A 152 -4.09 -12.45 -11.72
CA SER A 152 -3.61 -12.99 -10.44
C SER A 152 -3.46 -14.53 -10.47
N GLN A 153 -4.06 -15.20 -11.46
CA GLN A 153 -4.08 -16.66 -11.59
C GLN A 153 -3.42 -17.13 -12.90
N CYS A 154 -2.22 -16.64 -13.17
CA CYS A 154 -1.38 -17.07 -14.30
C CYS A 154 -1.97 -16.81 -15.70
N VAL A 155 -2.79 -15.79 -15.87
CA VAL A 155 -3.06 -15.25 -17.20
C VAL A 155 -2.25 -13.97 -17.37
N THR A 156 -1.16 -14.05 -18.12
CA THR A 156 -0.30 -12.88 -18.35
C THR A 156 -0.98 -11.91 -19.32
N MET A 157 -1.15 -10.66 -18.91
CA MET A 157 -1.78 -9.60 -19.70
C MET A 157 -0.72 -8.83 -20.49
N GLN A 158 -0.68 -8.99 -21.81
CA GLN A 158 0.30 -8.33 -22.67
C GLN A 158 -0.35 -7.35 -23.64
N LEU A 159 0.13 -6.10 -23.61
CA LEU A 159 -0.10 -5.14 -24.68
C LEU A 159 0.81 -5.49 -25.85
N ALA A 160 0.22 -5.61 -27.03
CA ALA A 160 0.91 -6.05 -28.23
C ALA A 160 0.70 -5.05 -29.37
N ASP A 161 1.66 -5.03 -30.29
CA ASP A 161 1.62 -4.25 -31.51
C ASP A 161 2.24 -5.07 -32.68
N GLY A 162 2.40 -4.44 -33.82
CA GLY A 162 3.01 -5.09 -34.98
C GLY A 162 4.48 -5.53 -34.81
N HIS A 163 5.17 -5.07 -33.73
CA HIS A 163 6.55 -5.45 -33.41
C HIS A 163 6.62 -6.62 -32.43
N THR A 164 5.48 -7.02 -31.87
CA THR A 164 5.40 -8.15 -30.94
C THR A 164 5.84 -9.45 -31.65
N PRO A 165 6.69 -10.28 -31.02
CA PRO A 165 7.11 -11.55 -31.61
C PRO A 165 5.90 -12.40 -32.05
N ASN A 166 5.95 -12.91 -33.29
CA ASN A 166 4.85 -13.65 -33.93
C ASN A 166 3.52 -12.87 -34.07
N ALA A 167 3.55 -11.54 -34.10
CA ALA A 167 2.34 -10.73 -34.28
C ALA A 167 1.50 -11.20 -35.48
N ASP A 168 2.11 -11.43 -36.62
CA ASP A 168 1.45 -11.92 -37.85
C ASP A 168 0.70 -13.23 -37.64
N LYS A 169 1.23 -14.15 -36.82
CA LYS A 169 0.56 -15.43 -36.50
C LYS A 169 -0.58 -15.24 -35.51
N LEU A 170 -0.47 -14.26 -34.63
CA LEU A 170 -1.49 -13.94 -33.63
C LEU A 170 -2.66 -13.19 -34.26
N ILE A 171 -2.39 -12.16 -35.03
CA ILE A 171 -3.40 -11.31 -35.66
C ILE A 171 -3.97 -11.92 -36.94
N GLY A 172 -3.10 -12.42 -37.83
CA GLY A 172 -3.46 -12.79 -39.20
C GLY A 172 -4.02 -11.56 -39.96
N ASP A 173 -5.10 -11.77 -40.71
CA ASP A 173 -5.77 -10.72 -41.49
C ASP A 173 -6.79 -9.90 -40.67
N SER A 174 -6.81 -10.03 -39.34
CA SER A 174 -7.81 -9.39 -38.51
C SER A 174 -7.59 -7.87 -38.40
N LYS A 175 -8.67 -7.12 -38.43
CA LYS A 175 -8.63 -5.66 -38.18
C LYS A 175 -8.53 -5.36 -36.69
N LEU A 176 -7.65 -4.42 -36.34
CA LEU A 176 -7.52 -3.96 -34.95
C LEU A 176 -8.78 -3.22 -34.47
N PRO A 177 -9.10 -3.26 -33.18
CA PRO A 177 -8.41 -4.00 -32.11
C PRO A 177 -8.73 -5.49 -32.09
N VAL A 178 -7.79 -6.30 -31.60
CA VAL A 178 -7.91 -7.77 -31.49
C VAL A 178 -7.43 -8.22 -30.11
N ALA A 179 -8.09 -9.23 -29.52
CA ALA A 179 -7.62 -9.95 -28.37
C ALA A 179 -7.29 -11.40 -28.76
N VAL A 180 -6.12 -11.89 -28.37
CA VAL A 180 -5.67 -13.26 -28.67
C VAL A 180 -5.26 -13.95 -27.38
N LEU A 181 -5.87 -15.09 -27.09
CA LEU A 181 -5.47 -15.96 -26.00
C LEU A 181 -4.49 -17.01 -26.56
N ALA A 182 -3.35 -17.16 -25.92
CA ALA A 182 -2.29 -18.07 -26.34
C ALA A 182 -1.73 -18.88 -25.19
N ASN A 183 -1.08 -19.99 -25.50
CA ASN A 183 -0.27 -20.75 -24.58
C ASN A 183 1.07 -20.03 -24.29
N PRO A 184 1.82 -20.44 -23.25
CA PRO A 184 3.12 -19.86 -22.92
C PRO A 184 4.16 -19.93 -24.05
N ASP A 185 4.07 -20.92 -24.93
CA ASP A 185 4.91 -21.07 -26.13
C ASP A 185 4.53 -20.10 -27.27
N GLY A 186 3.50 -19.26 -27.08
CA GLY A 186 3.00 -18.33 -28.07
C GLY A 186 2.02 -18.92 -29.07
N ALA A 187 1.67 -20.22 -28.97
CA ALA A 187 0.66 -20.81 -29.83
C ALA A 187 -0.74 -20.24 -29.52
N PRO A 188 -1.44 -19.65 -30.52
CA PRO A 188 -2.77 -19.10 -30.31
C PRO A 188 -3.76 -20.22 -30.00
N VAL A 189 -4.57 -20.01 -28.95
CA VAL A 189 -5.64 -20.90 -28.51
C VAL A 189 -6.97 -20.41 -29.06
N GLN A 190 -7.27 -19.15 -28.85
CA GLN A 190 -8.52 -18.50 -29.31
C GLN A 190 -8.25 -17.03 -29.66
N LYS A 191 -9.05 -16.51 -30.57
CA LYS A 191 -8.97 -15.11 -31.01
C LYS A 191 -10.34 -14.46 -30.97
N LEU A 192 -10.40 -13.21 -30.52
CA LEU A 192 -11.58 -12.36 -30.56
C LEU A 192 -11.30 -11.17 -31.45
N GLU A 193 -12.03 -11.11 -32.56
CA GLU A 193 -12.00 -9.98 -33.49
C GLU A 193 -13.06 -8.95 -33.10
N ASN A 194 -12.78 -7.69 -33.34
CA ASN A 194 -13.78 -6.67 -33.14
C ASN A 194 -14.80 -6.65 -34.27
N THR A 195 -16.06 -6.35 -33.94
CA THR A 195 -17.14 -6.20 -34.93
C THR A 195 -17.54 -4.73 -35.16
N ALA A 196 -17.07 -3.81 -34.31
CA ALA A 196 -17.50 -2.41 -34.29
C ALA A 196 -16.35 -1.43 -33.97
N GLY A 197 -15.12 -1.78 -34.32
CA GLY A 197 -13.95 -0.93 -34.07
C GLY A 197 -13.50 -0.86 -32.60
N LYS A 198 -14.08 -1.66 -31.70
CA LYS A 198 -13.69 -1.76 -30.28
C LYS A 198 -13.92 -3.16 -29.73
N LEU A 199 -13.14 -3.56 -28.74
CA LEU A 199 -13.38 -4.78 -27.97
C LEU A 199 -14.30 -4.46 -26.78
N LYS A 200 -15.28 -5.32 -26.55
CA LYS A 200 -16.12 -5.28 -25.35
C LYS A 200 -15.46 -6.11 -24.26
N VAL A 201 -15.34 -5.56 -23.05
CA VAL A 201 -14.72 -6.26 -21.92
C VAL A 201 -15.40 -7.62 -21.65
N ALA A 202 -16.72 -7.68 -21.71
CA ALA A 202 -17.47 -8.92 -21.48
C ALA A 202 -17.12 -10.03 -22.49
N ASP A 203 -16.82 -9.68 -23.73
CA ASP A 203 -16.46 -10.65 -24.76
C ASP A 203 -15.03 -11.17 -24.53
N VAL A 204 -14.11 -10.30 -24.09
CA VAL A 204 -12.72 -10.70 -23.71
C VAL A 204 -12.73 -11.53 -22.44
N GLU A 205 -13.53 -11.17 -21.43
CA GLU A 205 -13.74 -11.99 -20.23
C GLU A 205 -14.27 -13.39 -20.57
N LYS A 206 -15.25 -13.46 -21.48
CA LYS A 206 -15.81 -14.71 -21.96
C LYS A 206 -14.78 -15.56 -22.71
N LEU A 207 -13.94 -14.93 -23.55
CA LEU A 207 -12.85 -15.62 -24.26
C LEU A 207 -11.95 -16.37 -23.27
N VAL A 208 -11.45 -15.67 -22.26
CA VAL A 208 -10.56 -16.24 -21.24
C VAL A 208 -11.30 -17.24 -20.34
N GLY A 209 -12.50 -16.88 -19.89
CA GLY A 209 -13.30 -17.72 -18.99
C GLY A 209 -13.72 -19.05 -19.62
N THR A 210 -14.01 -19.07 -20.92
CA THR A 210 -14.33 -20.32 -21.65
C THR A 210 -13.14 -21.27 -21.67
N GLU A 211 -11.94 -20.77 -21.95
CA GLU A 211 -10.73 -21.60 -21.96
C GLU A 211 -10.38 -22.10 -20.54
N ILE A 212 -10.45 -21.23 -19.53
CA ILE A 212 -10.26 -21.64 -18.13
C ILE A 212 -11.24 -22.76 -17.75
N LYS A 213 -12.52 -22.63 -18.13
CA LYS A 213 -13.51 -23.66 -17.86
C LYS A 213 -13.16 -24.97 -18.57
N THR A 214 -12.79 -24.93 -19.85
CA THR A 214 -12.41 -26.11 -20.63
C THR A 214 -11.23 -26.84 -19.99
N ARG A 215 -10.18 -26.11 -19.59
CA ARG A 215 -9.03 -26.69 -18.87
C ARG A 215 -9.44 -27.26 -17.53
N SER A 216 -10.27 -26.54 -16.78
CA SER A 216 -10.81 -27.01 -15.50
C SER A 216 -11.56 -28.34 -15.65
N ASP A 217 -12.48 -28.45 -16.63
CA ASP A 217 -13.27 -29.66 -16.87
C ASP A 217 -12.35 -30.86 -17.28
N ASN A 218 -11.28 -30.58 -18.03
CA ASN A 218 -10.30 -31.62 -18.40
C ASN A 218 -9.48 -32.10 -17.19
N LEU A 219 -9.12 -31.20 -16.27
CA LEU A 219 -8.44 -31.60 -15.02
C LEU A 219 -9.35 -32.41 -14.09
N ASP A 220 -10.66 -32.15 -14.07
CA ASP A 220 -11.61 -32.99 -13.33
C ASP A 220 -11.66 -34.41 -13.89
N LYS A 221 -11.68 -34.55 -15.22
CA LYS A 221 -11.59 -35.88 -15.87
C LYS A 221 -10.28 -36.59 -15.53
N SER A 222 -9.15 -35.85 -15.55
CA SER A 222 -7.85 -36.40 -15.18
C SER A 222 -7.79 -36.86 -13.72
N LEU A 223 -8.39 -36.09 -12.79
CA LEU A 223 -8.47 -36.49 -11.38
C LEU A 223 -9.32 -37.75 -11.19
N ALA A 224 -10.44 -37.88 -11.92
CA ALA A 224 -11.28 -39.07 -11.89
C ALA A 224 -10.58 -40.30 -12.46
N ASP A 225 -9.86 -40.16 -13.58
CA ASP A 225 -9.05 -41.24 -14.19
C ASP A 225 -7.92 -41.69 -13.27
N ALA A 226 -7.18 -40.73 -12.70
CA ALA A 226 -6.11 -41.04 -11.75
C ALA A 226 -6.62 -41.81 -10.54
N LYS A 227 -7.80 -41.42 -10.01
CA LYS A 227 -8.42 -42.15 -8.91
C LYS A 227 -8.82 -43.57 -9.30
N ALA A 228 -9.46 -43.75 -10.46
CA ALA A 228 -9.84 -45.07 -10.94
C ALA A 228 -8.62 -45.99 -11.12
N LYS A 229 -7.51 -45.48 -11.68
CA LYS A 229 -6.25 -46.24 -11.82
C LYS A 229 -5.65 -46.62 -10.47
N ALA A 230 -5.65 -45.70 -9.50
CA ALA A 230 -5.18 -45.97 -8.15
C ALA A 230 -6.02 -47.06 -7.47
N ASP A 231 -7.35 -47.01 -7.61
CA ASP A 231 -8.28 -48.00 -7.03
C ASP A 231 -8.11 -49.39 -7.68
N LEU A 232 -7.70 -49.45 -8.96
CA LEU A 232 -7.36 -50.68 -9.67
C LEU A 232 -5.93 -51.22 -9.39
N GLY A 233 -5.14 -50.48 -8.57
CA GLY A 233 -3.77 -50.87 -8.22
C GLY A 233 -2.69 -50.35 -9.19
N ASP A 234 -3.04 -49.68 -10.27
CA ASP A 234 -2.09 -49.03 -11.20
C ASP A 234 -1.61 -47.68 -10.61
N LYS A 235 -0.81 -47.82 -9.54
CA LYS A 235 -0.28 -46.65 -8.84
C LYS A 235 0.66 -45.79 -9.69
N ALA A 236 1.42 -46.43 -10.60
CA ALA A 236 2.39 -45.69 -11.41
C ALA A 236 1.69 -44.70 -12.36
N SER A 237 0.67 -45.16 -13.09
CA SER A 237 -0.12 -44.29 -13.97
C SER A 237 -0.90 -43.24 -13.19
N ALA A 238 -1.48 -43.60 -12.04
CA ALA A 238 -2.18 -42.65 -11.18
C ALA A 238 -1.26 -41.52 -10.70
N ILE A 239 -0.05 -41.86 -10.22
CA ILE A 239 0.96 -40.88 -9.78
C ILE A 239 1.32 -39.93 -10.93
N GLN A 240 1.53 -40.44 -12.13
CA GLN A 240 1.88 -39.58 -13.27
C GLN A 240 0.76 -38.57 -13.59
N ILE A 241 -0.49 -39.01 -13.59
CA ILE A 241 -1.62 -38.12 -13.86
C ILE A 241 -1.78 -37.08 -12.72
N TYR A 242 -1.69 -37.51 -11.46
CA TYR A 242 -1.75 -36.56 -10.34
C TYR A 242 -0.62 -35.54 -10.36
N LYS A 243 0.60 -35.91 -10.77
CA LYS A 243 1.73 -34.98 -10.96
C LYS A 243 1.41 -33.91 -12.02
N THR A 244 0.80 -34.32 -13.14
CA THR A 244 0.36 -33.38 -14.19
C THR A 244 -0.68 -32.40 -13.63
N VAL A 245 -1.70 -32.86 -12.89
CA VAL A 245 -2.70 -31.98 -12.29
C VAL A 245 -2.07 -31.07 -11.21
N ALA A 246 -1.14 -31.58 -10.39
CA ALA A 246 -0.46 -30.80 -9.36
C ALA A 246 0.43 -29.69 -9.94
N ALA A 247 0.95 -29.85 -11.17
CA ALA A 247 1.70 -28.84 -11.88
C ALA A 247 0.86 -27.60 -12.23
N GLU A 248 -0.46 -27.76 -12.43
CA GLU A 248 -1.39 -26.69 -12.76
C GLU A 248 -1.78 -25.80 -11.55
N LYS A 249 -0.96 -25.77 -10.51
CA LYS A 249 -1.22 -25.10 -9.23
C LYS A 249 -1.47 -23.60 -9.34
N CYS A 250 -0.92 -22.95 -10.34
CA CYS A 250 -1.07 -21.51 -10.51
C CYS A 250 -2.47 -21.15 -11.00
N MET A 251 -2.96 -21.82 -12.06
CA MET A 251 -4.31 -21.58 -12.59
C MET A 251 -5.41 -22.28 -11.78
N PHE A 252 -5.13 -23.48 -11.26
CA PHE A 252 -6.12 -24.34 -10.61
C PHE A 252 -5.66 -24.84 -9.23
N PRO A 253 -5.42 -23.93 -8.27
CA PRO A 253 -4.87 -24.31 -6.95
C PRO A 253 -5.71 -25.31 -6.19
N LYS A 254 -7.04 -25.25 -6.30
CA LYS A 254 -7.96 -26.25 -5.69
C LYS A 254 -7.71 -27.67 -6.18
N LYS A 255 -7.62 -27.83 -7.52
CA LYS A 255 -7.39 -29.13 -8.14
C LYS A 255 -5.97 -29.65 -7.86
N ALA A 256 -4.99 -28.76 -7.89
CA ALA A 256 -3.62 -29.07 -7.53
C ALA A 256 -3.50 -29.52 -6.07
N LYS A 257 -4.23 -28.89 -5.12
CA LYS A 257 -4.31 -29.36 -3.72
C LYS A 257 -4.88 -30.78 -3.62
N THR A 258 -5.96 -31.07 -4.36
CA THR A 258 -6.55 -32.42 -4.40
C THR A 258 -5.52 -33.43 -4.90
N ALA A 259 -4.89 -33.17 -6.05
CA ALA A 259 -3.87 -34.03 -6.61
C ALA A 259 -2.68 -34.23 -5.65
N THR A 260 -2.21 -33.15 -5.01
CA THR A 260 -1.14 -33.20 -4.02
C THR A 260 -1.49 -34.09 -2.81
N ALA A 261 -2.73 -34.03 -2.33
CA ALA A 261 -3.20 -34.85 -1.23
C ALA A 261 -3.22 -36.35 -1.62
N GLU A 262 -3.66 -36.67 -2.83
CA GLU A 262 -3.66 -38.06 -3.33
C GLU A 262 -2.23 -38.58 -3.59
N LEU A 263 -1.32 -37.76 -4.12
CA LEU A 263 0.08 -38.11 -4.26
C LEU A 263 0.73 -38.48 -2.91
N LYS A 264 0.45 -37.73 -1.85
CA LYS A 264 0.93 -38.05 -0.50
C LYS A 264 0.41 -39.40 -0.01
N LYS A 265 -0.85 -39.77 -0.27
CA LYS A 265 -1.41 -41.07 0.07
C LYS A 265 -0.72 -42.21 -0.71
N LEU A 266 -0.25 -41.94 -1.92
CA LEU A 266 0.47 -42.91 -2.74
C LEU A 266 1.99 -43.01 -2.40
N GLY A 267 2.46 -42.24 -1.41
CA GLY A 267 3.84 -42.27 -0.92
C GLY A 267 4.79 -41.25 -1.53
N GLU A 268 4.29 -40.30 -2.33
CA GLU A 268 5.10 -39.21 -2.91
C GLU A 268 5.32 -38.11 -1.88
N SER A 269 6.57 -37.78 -1.56
CA SER A 269 6.93 -36.83 -0.50
C SER A 269 7.39 -35.46 -0.98
N ASN A 270 7.79 -35.31 -2.24
CA ASN A 270 8.42 -34.10 -2.75
C ASN A 270 7.45 -33.27 -3.62
N ILE A 271 6.38 -32.76 -3.00
CA ILE A 271 5.31 -32.07 -3.69
C ILE A 271 5.26 -30.62 -3.21
N GLY A 272 5.34 -29.67 -4.14
CA GLY A 272 5.32 -28.24 -3.84
C GLY A 272 4.04 -27.79 -3.11
N MET A 273 4.15 -26.75 -2.32
CA MET A 273 3.02 -26.14 -1.62
C MET A 273 2.08 -25.42 -2.61
N VAL A 274 0.78 -25.58 -2.40
CA VAL A 274 -0.27 -24.85 -3.14
C VAL A 274 -0.89 -23.83 -2.19
N ILE A 275 -0.88 -22.55 -2.58
CA ILE A 275 -1.36 -21.43 -1.77
C ILE A 275 -2.77 -21.02 -2.25
N GLY A 276 -3.69 -20.86 -1.29
CA GLY A 276 -5.06 -20.38 -1.58
C GLY A 276 -5.93 -21.39 -2.32
N ASP A 277 -7.16 -21.01 -2.62
CA ASP A 277 -8.14 -21.83 -3.36
C ASP A 277 -8.45 -21.27 -4.75
N GLY A 278 -7.89 -20.11 -5.07
CA GLY A 278 -8.16 -19.37 -6.29
C GLY A 278 -9.49 -18.60 -6.27
N PRO A 279 -9.64 -17.61 -7.15
CA PRO A 279 -10.87 -16.80 -7.25
C PRO A 279 -12.02 -17.60 -7.87
N ASN A 280 -13.23 -17.11 -7.65
CA ASN A 280 -14.42 -17.63 -8.29
C ASN A 280 -14.78 -16.74 -9.50
N TYR A 281 -14.73 -17.31 -10.71
CA TYR A 281 -14.95 -16.61 -11.98
C TYR A 281 -16.43 -16.57 -12.42
N ASP A 282 -17.39 -16.71 -11.52
CA ASP A 282 -18.80 -16.59 -11.83
C ASP A 282 -19.18 -15.13 -12.19
N PRO A 283 -19.70 -14.85 -13.40
CA PRO A 283 -20.11 -13.50 -13.80
C PRO A 283 -21.24 -12.91 -12.94
N ALA A 284 -22.16 -13.75 -12.43
CA ALA A 284 -23.23 -13.30 -11.54
C ALA A 284 -22.66 -12.86 -10.19
N LEU A 285 -21.71 -13.63 -9.65
CA LEU A 285 -20.98 -13.29 -8.44
C LEU A 285 -20.17 -11.99 -8.63
N THR A 286 -19.47 -11.85 -9.76
CA THR A 286 -18.74 -10.62 -10.10
C THR A 286 -19.64 -9.40 -10.11
N THR A 287 -20.81 -9.48 -10.75
CA THR A 287 -21.79 -8.38 -10.77
C THR A 287 -22.25 -8.03 -9.35
N ALA A 288 -22.51 -9.05 -8.52
CA ALA A 288 -22.92 -8.84 -7.13
C ALA A 288 -21.81 -8.18 -6.29
N ILE A 289 -20.57 -8.66 -6.39
CA ILE A 289 -19.42 -8.10 -5.65
C ILE A 289 -19.15 -6.64 -6.06
N VAL A 290 -19.10 -6.35 -7.36
CA VAL A 290 -18.88 -4.97 -7.85
C VAL A 290 -19.95 -4.03 -7.34
N ARG A 291 -21.23 -4.48 -7.28
CA ARG A 291 -22.32 -3.68 -6.70
C ARG A 291 -22.09 -3.40 -5.21
N VAL A 292 -21.72 -4.41 -4.43
CA VAL A 292 -21.44 -4.25 -2.99
C VAL A 292 -20.25 -3.32 -2.77
N MET A 293 -19.19 -3.46 -3.56
CA MET A 293 -18.02 -2.57 -3.50
C MET A 293 -18.37 -1.12 -3.81
N LYS A 294 -19.17 -0.86 -4.85
CA LYS A 294 -19.67 0.49 -5.17
C LYS A 294 -20.50 1.10 -4.03
N GLN A 295 -21.32 0.30 -3.37
CA GLN A 295 -22.07 0.74 -2.18
C GLN A 295 -21.13 1.04 -1.01
N GLY A 296 -20.09 0.24 -0.81
CA GLY A 296 -19.04 0.47 0.18
C GLY A 296 -18.33 1.80 -0.04
N LEU A 297 -17.88 2.05 -1.27
CA LEU A 297 -17.22 3.31 -1.65
C LEU A 297 -18.14 4.54 -1.48
N ALA A 298 -19.40 4.42 -1.86
CA ALA A 298 -20.37 5.49 -1.63
C ALA A 298 -20.60 5.77 -0.13
N ALA A 299 -20.61 4.72 0.70
CA ALA A 299 -20.71 4.88 2.15
C ALA A 299 -19.46 5.53 2.74
N GLU A 300 -18.26 5.14 2.29
CA GLU A 300 -16.97 5.73 2.67
C GLU A 300 -16.92 7.20 2.32
N ASN A 301 -17.24 7.57 1.07
CA ASN A 301 -17.30 8.95 0.60
C ASN A 301 -18.32 9.81 1.39
N ALA A 302 -19.38 9.19 1.89
CA ALA A 302 -20.38 9.84 2.76
C ALA A 302 -19.97 9.89 4.24
N GLY A 303 -18.75 9.45 4.61
CA GLY A 303 -18.28 9.37 5.99
C GLY A 303 -18.98 8.30 6.85
N LYS A 304 -19.70 7.36 6.24
CA LYS A 304 -20.41 6.25 6.91
C LYS A 304 -19.48 5.04 7.04
N TYR A 305 -18.37 5.20 7.76
CA TYR A 305 -17.25 4.22 7.78
C TYR A 305 -17.63 2.84 8.32
N VAL A 306 -18.55 2.78 9.30
CA VAL A 306 -19.07 1.49 9.80
C VAL A 306 -19.83 0.73 8.71
N LEU A 307 -20.61 1.43 7.90
CA LEU A 307 -21.31 0.81 6.77
C LEU A 307 -20.34 0.40 5.65
N ALA A 308 -19.31 1.23 5.38
CA ALA A 308 -18.26 0.90 4.42
C ALA A 308 -17.51 -0.38 4.84
N ASP A 309 -17.08 -0.50 6.11
CA ASP A 309 -16.47 -1.71 6.69
C ASP A 309 -17.37 -2.94 6.47
N GLN A 310 -18.65 -2.87 6.80
CA GLN A 310 -19.59 -3.98 6.61
C GLN A 310 -19.72 -4.40 5.13
N LEU A 311 -19.78 -3.44 4.22
CA LEU A 311 -19.93 -3.71 2.79
C LEU A 311 -18.65 -4.30 2.18
N TYR A 312 -17.48 -3.74 2.48
CA TYR A 312 -16.20 -4.29 2.00
C TYR A 312 -15.91 -5.67 2.60
N SER A 313 -16.23 -5.88 3.88
CA SER A 313 -16.14 -7.20 4.52
C SER A 313 -17.09 -8.21 3.88
N LYS A 314 -18.32 -7.79 3.52
CA LYS A 314 -19.25 -8.62 2.77
C LYS A 314 -18.69 -9.00 1.40
N ALA A 315 -18.11 -8.05 0.67
CA ALA A 315 -17.51 -8.33 -0.64
C ALA A 315 -16.34 -9.33 -0.52
N HIS A 316 -15.47 -9.18 0.49
CA HIS A 316 -14.41 -10.14 0.78
C HIS A 316 -14.94 -11.54 1.10
N ASN A 317 -16.00 -11.64 1.90
CA ASN A 317 -16.59 -12.93 2.25
C ASN A 317 -17.28 -13.62 1.05
N MET A 318 -17.73 -12.86 0.05
CA MET A 318 -18.31 -13.42 -1.17
C MET A 318 -17.26 -14.06 -2.07
N ASP A 319 -16.06 -13.51 -2.12
CA ASP A 319 -14.90 -14.10 -2.81
C ASP A 319 -13.60 -13.78 -2.05
N PRO A 320 -13.19 -14.67 -1.13
CA PRO A 320 -11.97 -14.45 -0.32
C PRO A 320 -10.68 -14.43 -1.13
N ALA A 321 -10.68 -14.86 -2.38
CA ALA A 321 -9.53 -14.83 -3.27
C ALA A 321 -9.38 -13.50 -4.03
N ASP A 322 -10.36 -12.60 -3.94
CA ASP A 322 -10.27 -11.25 -4.49
C ASP A 322 -9.51 -10.31 -3.50
N PRO A 323 -8.32 -9.78 -3.86
CA PRO A 323 -7.57 -8.89 -2.97
C PRO A 323 -8.18 -7.48 -2.89
N THR A 324 -9.05 -7.09 -3.84
CA THR A 324 -9.57 -5.72 -3.93
C THR A 324 -10.36 -5.30 -2.69
N PRO A 325 -11.29 -6.09 -2.14
CA PRO A 325 -11.99 -5.71 -0.91
C PRO A 325 -11.05 -5.51 0.29
N LEU A 326 -10.01 -6.34 0.40
CA LEU A 326 -9.00 -6.21 1.47
C LEU A 326 -8.18 -4.93 1.30
N ARG A 327 -7.89 -4.51 0.07
CA ARG A 327 -7.19 -3.25 -0.20
C ARG A 327 -8.02 -2.06 0.29
N TYR A 328 -9.31 -2.02 0.00
CA TYR A 328 -10.21 -0.97 0.49
C TYR A 328 -10.37 -1.01 2.02
N LEU A 329 -10.51 -2.21 2.62
CA LEU A 329 -10.55 -2.36 4.08
C LEU A 329 -9.26 -1.88 4.75
N GLY A 330 -8.10 -2.22 4.20
CA GLY A 330 -6.82 -1.78 4.73
C GLY A 330 -6.68 -0.26 4.78
N GLU A 331 -7.05 0.42 3.70
CA GLU A 331 -7.03 1.88 3.62
C GLU A 331 -8.09 2.53 4.52
N LEU A 332 -9.33 2.01 4.52
CA LEU A 332 -10.40 2.45 5.42
C LEU A 332 -9.98 2.37 6.90
N TYR A 333 -9.42 1.23 7.32
CA TYR A 333 -8.95 1.06 8.70
C TYR A 333 -7.78 1.97 9.03
N ARG A 334 -6.87 2.20 8.08
CA ARG A 334 -5.69 3.01 8.29
C ARG A 334 -6.02 4.50 8.34
N HIS A 335 -6.83 5.00 7.42
CA HIS A 335 -7.10 6.43 7.24
C HIS A 335 -8.36 6.90 7.95
N ASP A 336 -9.46 6.15 7.79
CA ASP A 336 -10.78 6.66 8.15
C ASP A 336 -11.26 6.15 9.52
N ILE A 337 -10.82 4.95 9.93
CA ILE A 337 -11.18 4.38 11.23
C ILE A 337 -10.05 4.48 12.26
N GLY A 338 -8.80 4.63 11.82
CA GLY A 338 -7.63 4.66 12.71
C GLY A 338 -7.33 3.32 13.39
N ASN A 339 -7.92 2.21 12.91
CA ASN A 339 -7.67 0.88 13.46
C ASN A 339 -6.50 0.19 12.74
N TRP A 340 -5.29 0.54 13.11
CA TRP A 340 -4.08 0.03 12.48
C TRP A 340 -3.83 -1.46 12.67
N ILE A 341 -4.40 -2.08 13.70
CA ILE A 341 -4.32 -3.55 13.88
C ILE A 341 -5.08 -4.24 12.76
N LYS A 342 -6.33 -3.83 12.49
CA LYS A 342 -7.13 -4.35 11.39
C LYS A 342 -6.50 -4.02 10.02
N ALA A 343 -5.95 -2.80 9.85
CA ALA A 343 -5.26 -2.41 8.64
C ALA A 343 -4.07 -3.34 8.32
N ARG A 344 -3.21 -3.60 9.32
CA ARG A 344 -2.09 -4.55 9.18
C ARG A 344 -2.57 -5.95 8.84
N THR A 345 -3.67 -6.39 9.44
CA THR A 345 -4.24 -7.71 9.15
C THR A 345 -4.66 -7.81 7.68
N ALA A 346 -5.40 -6.83 7.17
CA ALA A 346 -5.86 -6.80 5.78
C ALA A 346 -4.68 -6.74 4.79
N PHE A 347 -3.70 -5.85 5.01
CA PHE A 347 -2.53 -5.73 4.15
C PHE A 347 -1.64 -6.99 4.17
N ASN A 348 -1.41 -7.59 5.34
CA ASN A 348 -0.65 -8.84 5.43
C ASN A 348 -1.38 -10.02 4.77
N GLN A 349 -2.71 -10.00 4.73
CA GLN A 349 -3.49 -11.02 4.01
C GLN A 349 -3.30 -10.86 2.49
N ILE A 350 -3.32 -9.63 1.96
CA ILE A 350 -3.00 -9.36 0.55
C ILE A 350 -1.62 -9.92 0.17
N LEU A 351 -0.60 -9.70 1.01
CA LEU A 351 0.77 -10.18 0.72
C LEU A 351 0.93 -11.71 0.80
N LYS A 352 -0.05 -12.42 1.38
CA LYS A 352 -0.04 -13.89 1.51
C LYS A 352 -0.85 -14.61 0.44
N MET A 353 -1.57 -13.88 -0.40
CA MET A 353 -2.42 -14.43 -1.44
C MET A 353 -1.95 -13.98 -2.82
N PRO A 354 -2.29 -14.69 -3.91
CA PRO A 354 -2.14 -14.17 -5.25
C PRO A 354 -2.89 -12.85 -5.38
N SER A 355 -2.17 -11.78 -5.70
CA SER A 355 -2.71 -10.42 -5.76
C SER A 355 -2.23 -9.69 -7.00
N ASP A 356 -3.05 -8.76 -7.47
CA ASP A 356 -2.64 -7.84 -8.53
C ASP A 356 -1.55 -6.87 -8.02
N PRO A 357 -0.71 -6.31 -8.93
CA PRO A 357 0.38 -5.43 -8.54
C PRO A 357 -0.07 -4.19 -7.76
N LEU A 358 -1.22 -3.60 -8.09
CA LEU A 358 -1.73 -2.43 -7.37
C LEU A 358 -2.09 -2.78 -5.93
N SER A 359 -2.81 -3.89 -5.69
CA SER A 359 -3.18 -4.32 -4.34
C SER A 359 -1.94 -4.64 -3.50
N THR A 360 -0.94 -5.30 -4.10
CA THR A 360 0.34 -5.57 -3.44
C THR A 360 1.08 -4.28 -3.08
N ALA A 361 1.16 -3.34 -4.00
CA ALA A 361 1.85 -2.07 -3.78
C ALA A 361 1.16 -1.22 -2.69
N VAL A 362 -0.19 -1.15 -2.69
CA VAL A 362 -0.95 -0.45 -1.65
C VAL A 362 -0.71 -1.09 -0.27
N ALA A 363 -0.70 -2.43 -0.20
CA ALA A 363 -0.42 -3.12 1.05
C ALA A 363 1.00 -2.83 1.57
N LEU A 364 2.02 -2.89 0.71
CA LEU A 364 3.40 -2.56 1.07
C LEU A 364 3.54 -1.10 1.53
N HIS A 365 2.92 -0.16 0.81
CA HIS A 365 2.92 1.26 1.18
C HIS A 365 2.25 1.49 2.54
N GLY A 366 1.06 0.93 2.76
CA GLY A 366 0.32 1.07 4.02
C GLY A 366 1.09 0.49 5.20
N LEU A 367 1.68 -0.71 5.03
CA LEU A 367 2.54 -1.33 6.04
C LEU A 367 3.81 -0.50 6.28
N GLY A 368 4.44 0.01 5.21
CA GLY A 368 5.62 0.84 5.29
C GLY A 368 5.37 2.10 6.12
N LYS A 369 4.29 2.83 5.82
CA LYS A 369 3.90 4.03 6.57
C LYS A 369 3.66 3.73 8.05
N MET A 370 2.88 2.69 8.37
CA MET A 370 2.63 2.30 9.75
C MET A 370 3.90 1.85 10.48
N THR A 371 4.84 1.19 9.79
CA THR A 371 6.12 0.73 10.36
C THR A 371 7.03 1.91 10.70
N ILE A 372 7.06 2.96 9.87
CA ILE A 372 7.76 4.22 10.19
C ILE A 372 7.16 4.86 11.44
N HIS A 373 5.85 4.94 11.55
CA HIS A 373 5.19 5.50 12.73
C HIS A 373 5.38 4.68 14.01
N ASP A 374 5.68 3.37 13.89
CA ASP A 374 6.07 2.55 15.04
C ASP A 374 7.54 2.75 15.45
N GLY A 375 8.30 3.55 14.70
CA GLY A 375 9.70 3.89 14.97
C GLY A 375 10.73 3.07 14.18
N ASP A 376 10.32 2.10 13.36
CA ASP A 376 11.23 1.33 12.49
C ASP A 376 11.32 1.99 11.10
N PHE A 377 12.02 3.12 11.05
CA PHE A 377 12.13 3.97 9.88
C PHE A 377 12.71 3.23 8.67
N GLN A 378 13.83 2.53 8.84
CA GLN A 378 14.54 1.88 7.74
C GLN A 378 13.70 0.75 7.10
N LYS A 379 13.05 -0.05 7.92
CA LYS A 379 12.18 -1.11 7.44
C LYS A 379 10.95 -0.53 6.73
N GLY A 380 10.35 0.50 7.28
CA GLY A 380 9.19 1.15 6.66
C GLY A 380 9.55 1.81 5.34
N LEU A 381 10.72 2.46 5.24
CA LEU A 381 11.23 3.03 4.00
C LEU A 381 11.45 1.94 2.92
N SER A 382 12.06 0.82 3.30
CA SER A 382 12.26 -0.33 2.41
C SER A 382 10.94 -0.91 1.88
N LEU A 383 9.90 -1.00 2.72
CA LEU A 383 8.56 -1.43 2.28
C LEU A 383 7.94 -0.46 1.28
N MET A 384 8.14 0.85 1.45
CA MET A 384 7.66 1.84 0.49
C MET A 384 8.42 1.81 -0.83
N GLU A 385 9.74 1.57 -0.82
CA GLU A 385 10.51 1.36 -2.04
C GLU A 385 10.03 0.11 -2.78
N GLN A 386 9.83 -1.01 -2.08
CA GLN A 386 9.23 -2.21 -2.68
C GLN A 386 7.84 -1.94 -3.27
N SER A 387 7.03 -1.07 -2.63
CA SER A 387 5.72 -0.70 -3.16
C SER A 387 5.81 -0.09 -4.56
N VAL A 388 6.68 0.90 -4.76
CA VAL A 388 6.82 1.58 -6.04
C VAL A 388 7.55 0.75 -7.09
N ASP A 389 8.36 -0.22 -6.67
CA ASP A 389 8.98 -1.21 -7.56
C ASP A 389 7.94 -2.20 -8.12
N VAL A 390 6.95 -2.57 -7.31
CA VAL A 390 5.85 -3.46 -7.73
C VAL A 390 4.87 -2.73 -8.63
N TYR A 391 4.44 -1.54 -8.23
CA TYR A 391 3.51 -0.71 -9.00
C TYR A 391 3.68 0.77 -8.64
N PRO A 392 3.84 1.67 -9.63
CA PRO A 392 4.04 3.08 -9.37
C PRO A 392 2.77 3.72 -8.79
N ILE A 393 2.88 4.27 -7.58
CA ILE A 393 1.81 4.99 -6.88
C ILE A 393 2.30 6.39 -6.55
N ALA A 394 1.63 7.44 -7.05
CA ALA A 394 2.04 8.81 -6.84
C ALA A 394 2.17 9.18 -5.35
N LEU A 395 1.22 8.75 -4.52
CA LEU A 395 1.29 8.97 -3.07
C LEU A 395 2.49 8.27 -2.42
N ALA A 396 2.86 7.06 -2.86
CA ALA A 396 4.05 6.38 -2.34
C ALA A 396 5.33 7.13 -2.72
N TYR A 397 5.42 7.63 -3.94
CA TYR A 397 6.53 8.49 -4.36
C TYR A 397 6.61 9.78 -3.56
N ARG A 398 5.48 10.47 -3.29
CA ARG A 398 5.46 11.65 -2.42
C ARG A 398 5.96 11.32 -1.01
N ASN A 399 5.51 10.22 -0.43
CA ASN A 399 5.95 9.79 0.89
C ASN A 399 7.46 9.46 0.91
N LEU A 400 7.97 8.76 -0.10
CA LEU A 400 9.40 8.49 -0.25
C LEU A 400 10.20 9.79 -0.37
N ALA A 401 9.71 10.77 -1.15
CA ALA A 401 10.37 12.07 -1.29
C ALA A 401 10.51 12.78 0.06
N VAL A 402 9.45 12.80 0.88
CA VAL A 402 9.49 13.41 2.21
C VAL A 402 10.49 12.70 3.11
N TYR A 403 10.46 11.37 3.19
CA TYR A 403 11.35 10.62 4.06
C TYR A 403 12.81 10.72 3.63
N TRP A 404 13.11 10.69 2.34
CA TRP A 404 14.47 10.90 1.84
C TRP A 404 14.96 12.34 2.05
N ASN A 405 14.04 13.32 2.01
CA ASN A 405 14.37 14.71 2.36
C ASN A 405 14.74 14.82 3.85
N SER A 406 14.01 14.16 4.75
CA SER A 406 14.33 14.16 6.18
C SER A 406 15.66 13.50 6.51
N GLU A 407 16.09 12.53 5.70
CA GLU A 407 17.42 11.92 5.79
C GLU A 407 18.53 12.75 5.11
N GLY A 408 18.22 13.94 4.61
CA GLY A 408 19.18 14.82 3.91
C GLY A 408 19.56 14.34 2.51
N GLN A 409 18.84 13.36 1.96
CA GLN A 409 19.09 12.79 0.62
C GLN A 409 18.29 13.56 -0.45
N LEU A 410 18.62 14.84 -0.63
CA LEU A 410 17.89 15.78 -1.50
C LEU A 410 17.77 15.29 -2.96
N ALA A 411 18.80 14.64 -3.49
CA ALA A 411 18.77 14.11 -4.85
C ALA A 411 17.67 13.04 -5.04
N LYS A 412 17.58 12.10 -4.09
CA LYS A 412 16.52 11.07 -4.10
C LYS A 412 15.14 11.69 -3.86
N ALA A 413 15.03 12.64 -2.94
CA ALA A 413 13.77 13.33 -2.68
C ALA A 413 13.25 14.04 -3.95
N ASN A 414 14.13 14.72 -4.68
CA ASN A 414 13.77 15.34 -5.95
C ASN A 414 13.39 14.30 -7.02
N GLU A 415 14.12 13.19 -7.15
CA GLU A 415 13.81 12.11 -8.08
C GLU A 415 12.40 11.57 -7.84
N TYR A 416 12.05 11.23 -6.60
CA TYR A 416 10.72 10.72 -6.26
C TYR A 416 9.62 11.76 -6.43
N THR A 417 9.92 13.04 -6.20
CA THR A 417 8.99 14.15 -6.47
C THR A 417 8.67 14.23 -7.96
N GLN A 418 9.67 14.13 -8.83
CA GLN A 418 9.48 14.11 -10.27
C GLN A 418 8.68 12.90 -10.73
N LYS A 419 8.98 11.70 -10.22
CA LYS A 419 8.21 10.50 -10.53
C LYS A 419 6.73 10.62 -10.14
N ALA A 420 6.43 11.25 -8.99
CA ALA A 420 5.05 11.52 -8.59
C ALA A 420 4.33 12.47 -9.56
N LEU A 421 5.03 13.51 -10.00
CA LEU A 421 4.50 14.50 -10.93
C LEU A 421 4.31 13.92 -12.34
N GLU A 422 5.26 13.09 -12.83
CA GLU A 422 5.18 12.41 -14.13
C GLU A 422 4.00 11.45 -14.24
N LEU A 423 3.65 10.76 -13.14
CA LEU A 423 2.50 9.87 -13.10
C LEU A 423 1.18 10.61 -13.32
N ASN A 424 1.04 11.79 -12.75
CA ASN A 424 -0.14 12.62 -12.90
C ASN A 424 0.24 14.11 -12.77
N PRO A 425 0.61 14.77 -13.87
CA PRO A 425 1.07 16.15 -13.86
C PRO A 425 -0.04 17.17 -13.53
N ASP A 426 -1.30 16.79 -13.73
CA ASP A 426 -2.46 17.67 -13.50
C ASP A 426 -3.10 17.44 -12.11
N ASP A 427 -2.59 16.50 -11.32
CA ASP A 427 -3.07 16.27 -9.96
C ASP A 427 -2.64 17.42 -9.05
N PRO A 428 -3.57 18.21 -8.49
CA PRO A 428 -3.24 19.34 -7.63
C PRO A 428 -2.39 18.94 -6.40
N TYR A 429 -2.53 17.73 -5.89
CA TYR A 429 -1.68 17.23 -4.81
C TYR A 429 -0.23 17.04 -5.22
N ASN A 430 0.02 16.48 -6.42
CA ASN A 430 1.38 16.31 -6.94
C ASN A 430 2.03 17.66 -7.23
N VAL A 431 1.27 18.57 -7.86
CA VAL A 431 1.74 19.92 -8.23
C VAL A 431 2.09 20.73 -6.98
N VAL A 432 1.20 20.77 -5.98
CA VAL A 432 1.44 21.50 -4.73
C VAL A 432 2.57 20.87 -3.92
N PHE A 433 2.66 19.54 -3.89
CA PHE A 433 3.76 18.85 -3.24
C PHE A 433 5.11 19.21 -3.85
N ALA A 434 5.22 19.21 -5.19
CA ALA A 434 6.44 19.64 -5.87
C ALA A 434 6.76 21.12 -5.60
N ALA A 435 5.75 21.98 -5.44
CA ALA A 435 5.94 23.39 -5.13
C ALA A 435 6.54 23.64 -3.72
N VAL A 436 6.36 22.72 -2.75
CA VAL A 436 7.05 22.82 -1.45
C VAL A 436 8.56 22.77 -1.66
N TYR A 437 9.05 21.85 -2.51
CA TYR A 437 10.49 21.75 -2.82
C TYR A 437 11.01 22.95 -3.61
N LEU A 438 10.20 23.53 -4.50
CA LEU A 438 10.55 24.80 -5.15
C LEU A 438 10.78 25.90 -4.11
N ALA A 439 9.88 26.04 -3.14
CA ALA A 439 10.01 27.03 -2.06
C ALA A 439 11.26 26.78 -1.19
N GLN A 440 11.53 25.52 -0.80
CA GLN A 440 12.73 25.14 -0.04
C GLN A 440 14.02 25.42 -0.82
N ASN A 441 14.01 25.28 -2.14
CA ASN A 441 15.14 25.56 -3.02
C ASN A 441 15.25 27.04 -3.43
N GLY A 442 14.55 27.94 -2.76
CA GLY A 442 14.65 29.39 -2.97
C GLY A 442 13.74 29.96 -4.07
N LYS A 443 13.00 29.11 -4.82
CA LYS A 443 12.04 29.53 -5.85
C LYS A 443 10.68 29.88 -5.21
N LYS A 444 10.71 30.78 -4.23
CA LYS A 444 9.57 31.10 -3.38
C LYS A 444 8.39 31.69 -4.14
N ASP A 445 8.65 32.61 -5.07
CA ASP A 445 7.59 33.28 -5.85
C ASP A 445 6.87 32.29 -6.78
N GLU A 446 7.62 31.36 -7.41
CA GLU A 446 7.04 30.32 -8.26
C GLU A 446 6.13 29.39 -7.46
N ALA A 447 6.62 28.92 -6.29
CA ALA A 447 5.83 28.12 -5.38
C ALA A 447 4.58 28.84 -4.88
N LEU A 448 4.68 30.11 -4.54
CA LEU A 448 3.57 30.94 -4.08
C LEU A 448 2.50 31.11 -5.18
N LYS A 449 2.91 31.29 -6.43
CA LYS A 449 2.00 31.33 -7.57
C LYS A 449 1.21 30.03 -7.69
N ILE A 450 1.88 28.88 -7.60
CA ILE A 450 1.24 27.57 -7.63
C ILE A 450 0.27 27.41 -6.44
N ALA A 451 0.70 27.80 -5.23
CA ALA A 451 -0.16 27.71 -4.04
C ALA A 451 -1.45 28.52 -4.18
N ASN A 452 -1.36 29.76 -4.68
CA ASN A 452 -2.53 30.61 -4.88
C ASN A 452 -3.49 30.09 -5.98
N GLN A 453 -2.99 29.35 -6.97
CA GLN A 453 -3.81 28.72 -8.00
C GLN A 453 -4.58 27.48 -7.49
N HIS A 454 -4.11 26.86 -6.40
CA HIS A 454 -4.64 25.58 -5.91
C HIS A 454 -5.35 25.68 -4.55
N ILE A 455 -5.39 26.87 -3.93
CA ILE A 455 -5.94 27.02 -2.57
C ILE A 455 -7.42 26.64 -2.47
N ASP A 456 -8.20 26.94 -3.51
CA ASP A 456 -9.63 26.61 -3.53
C ASP A 456 -9.87 25.11 -3.76
N LEU A 457 -8.94 24.43 -4.44
CA LEU A 457 -9.00 22.99 -4.69
C LEU A 457 -8.55 22.16 -3.46
N LEU A 458 -7.66 22.74 -2.64
CA LEU A 458 -7.03 22.08 -1.50
C LEU A 458 -7.15 22.92 -0.21
N PRO A 459 -8.38 23.26 0.25
CA PRO A 459 -8.62 24.27 1.28
C PRO A 459 -8.12 23.88 2.69
N ALA A 460 -7.62 22.67 2.87
CA ALA A 460 -7.07 22.18 4.14
C ALA A 460 -5.74 21.44 3.95
N SER A 461 -4.95 21.83 2.95
CA SER A 461 -3.69 21.16 2.62
C SER A 461 -2.55 21.60 3.55
N TYR A 462 -1.90 20.64 4.19
CA TYR A 462 -0.65 20.82 4.94
C TYR A 462 0.48 21.38 4.03
N ASN A 463 0.58 20.87 2.79
CA ASN A 463 1.61 21.32 1.85
C ASN A 463 1.40 22.78 1.40
N LEU A 464 0.15 23.23 1.24
CA LEU A 464 -0.13 24.66 1.01
C LEU A 464 0.27 25.50 2.21
N ALA A 465 -0.02 25.03 3.44
CA ALA A 465 0.42 25.71 4.65
C ALA A 465 1.94 25.82 4.71
N ALA A 466 2.67 24.77 4.32
CA ALA A 466 4.13 24.78 4.22
C ALA A 466 4.65 25.84 3.23
N ILE A 467 4.07 25.91 2.03
CA ILE A 467 4.45 26.93 1.04
C ILE A 467 4.21 28.35 1.58
N PHE A 468 3.06 28.61 2.20
CA PHE A 468 2.77 29.93 2.78
C PHE A 468 3.72 30.27 3.95
N ALA A 469 4.06 29.31 4.80
CA ALA A 469 5.03 29.50 5.88
C ALA A 469 6.43 29.84 5.34
N LEU A 470 6.92 29.08 4.36
CA LEU A 470 8.19 29.32 3.69
C LEU A 470 8.26 30.70 2.99
N ASN A 471 7.09 31.25 2.61
CA ASN A 471 6.94 32.57 2.02
C ASN A 471 6.60 33.68 3.03
N GLY A 472 6.65 33.40 4.35
CA GLY A 472 6.37 34.38 5.40
C GLY A 472 4.91 34.78 5.57
N GLN A 473 3.97 34.07 4.92
CA GLN A 473 2.52 34.33 5.02
C GLN A 473 1.92 33.53 6.19
N LYS A 474 2.32 33.87 7.40
CA LYS A 474 2.01 33.15 8.65
C LYS A 474 0.52 32.91 8.85
N GLU A 475 -0.30 33.92 8.68
CA GLU A 475 -1.74 33.85 8.96
C GLU A 475 -2.43 32.82 8.06
N LYS A 476 -2.09 32.79 6.76
CA LYS A 476 -2.60 31.79 5.82
C LYS A 476 -2.12 30.39 6.18
N ALA A 477 -0.85 30.25 6.55
CA ALA A 477 -0.29 28.96 6.97
C ALA A 477 -1.03 28.42 8.20
N LEU A 478 -1.24 29.25 9.22
CA LEU A 478 -1.95 28.87 10.44
C LEU A 478 -3.43 28.51 10.18
N GLU A 479 -4.10 29.25 9.30
CA GLU A 479 -5.48 28.94 8.92
C GLU A 479 -5.60 27.59 8.22
N LEU A 480 -4.71 27.29 7.27
CA LEU A 480 -4.68 26.01 6.57
C LEU A 480 -4.36 24.85 7.50
N LEU A 481 -3.38 25.01 8.41
CA LEU A 481 -3.06 24.00 9.42
C LEU A 481 -4.23 23.75 10.36
N LYS A 482 -4.95 24.82 10.78
CA LYS A 482 -6.15 24.68 11.62
C LYS A 482 -7.22 23.87 10.92
N ARG A 483 -7.47 24.13 9.63
CA ARG A 483 -8.41 23.34 8.82
C ARG A 483 -7.92 21.91 8.67
N HIS A 484 -6.64 21.71 8.41
CA HIS A 484 -6.02 20.39 8.29
C HIS A 484 -6.25 19.56 9.56
N PHE A 485 -5.84 20.05 10.71
CA PHE A 485 -5.93 19.31 11.97
C PHE A 485 -7.36 19.10 12.49
N PHE A 486 -8.29 20.03 12.24
CA PHE A 486 -9.62 20.01 12.90
C PHE A 486 -10.81 19.79 11.97
N GLN A 487 -10.64 19.93 10.67
CA GLN A 487 -11.70 19.67 9.70
C GLN A 487 -11.42 18.42 8.88
N PHE A 488 -10.15 18.16 8.58
CA PHE A 488 -9.71 17.04 7.75
C PHE A 488 -9.31 15.84 8.59
N GLU A 489 -8.34 16.01 9.51
CA GLU A 489 -7.89 14.90 10.32
C GLU A 489 -8.91 14.61 11.43
N ARG A 490 -9.64 13.53 11.29
CA ARG A 490 -10.76 13.15 12.15
C ARG A 490 -10.34 12.38 13.39
N TYR A 491 -9.18 11.71 13.33
CA TYR A 491 -8.71 10.87 14.42
C TYR A 491 -7.79 11.64 15.33
N GLN A 492 -8.15 11.70 16.59
CA GLN A 492 -7.38 12.41 17.61
C GLN A 492 -5.92 11.92 17.64
N GLN A 493 -5.69 10.62 17.62
CA GLN A 493 -4.33 10.06 17.69
C GLN A 493 -3.48 10.40 16.47
N VAL A 494 -4.04 10.39 15.26
CA VAL A 494 -3.33 10.79 14.04
C VAL A 494 -3.07 12.29 14.08
N ARG A 495 -4.08 13.08 14.39
CA ARG A 495 -3.97 14.53 14.54
C ARG A 495 -2.89 14.95 15.53
N GLU A 496 -2.84 14.33 16.70
CA GLU A 496 -1.82 14.61 17.72
C GLU A 496 -0.40 14.31 17.21
N LYS A 497 -0.22 13.21 16.47
CA LYS A 497 1.04 12.89 15.82
C LYS A 497 1.41 13.93 14.76
N GLU A 498 0.51 14.28 13.86
CA GLU A 498 0.75 15.29 12.82
C GLU A 498 1.06 16.67 13.41
N MET A 499 0.42 17.04 14.52
CA MET A 499 0.76 18.27 15.26
C MET A 499 2.18 18.23 15.83
N MET A 500 2.61 17.10 16.42
CA MET A 500 3.99 16.94 16.90
C MET A 500 4.99 17.01 15.74
N GLU A 501 4.67 16.36 14.65
CA GLU A 501 5.48 16.37 13.44
C GLU A 501 5.61 17.80 12.89
N ALA A 502 4.51 18.56 12.79
CA ALA A 502 4.56 19.95 12.34
C ALA A 502 5.50 20.83 13.19
N ARG A 503 5.63 20.55 14.50
CA ARG A 503 6.57 21.27 15.39
C ARG A 503 8.03 21.08 15.03
N VAL A 504 8.38 19.97 14.39
CA VAL A 504 9.77 19.64 14.04
C VAL A 504 10.04 19.74 12.54
N ASP A 505 9.01 19.88 11.73
CA ASP A 505 9.13 20.03 10.29
C ASP A 505 9.79 21.37 9.91
N ALA A 506 10.89 21.30 9.17
CA ALA A 506 11.69 22.45 8.78
C ALA A 506 10.91 23.47 7.92
N VAL A 507 9.84 23.05 7.25
CA VAL A 507 9.02 23.97 6.45
C VAL A 507 8.31 25.04 7.30
N PHE A 508 8.15 24.78 8.61
CA PHE A 508 7.54 25.71 9.57
C PHE A 508 8.55 26.42 10.48
N ASP A 509 9.85 26.35 10.22
CA ASP A 509 10.89 27.00 11.05
C ASP A 509 10.60 28.48 11.27
N SER A 510 10.11 29.19 10.24
CA SER A 510 9.79 30.62 10.31
C SER A 510 8.65 30.98 11.28
N ILE A 511 7.77 30.02 11.57
CA ILE A 511 6.61 30.21 12.48
C ILE A 511 6.63 29.30 13.70
N ARG A 512 7.65 28.47 13.86
CA ARG A 512 7.74 27.44 14.91
C ARG A 512 7.60 28.00 16.32
N MET A 513 8.15 29.17 16.58
CA MET A 513 8.13 29.84 17.88
C MET A 513 6.95 30.81 18.04
N ASP A 514 6.10 30.94 17.02
CA ASP A 514 4.91 31.79 17.10
C ASP A 514 3.91 31.22 18.09
N GLN A 515 3.33 32.09 18.94
CA GLN A 515 2.41 31.66 19.98
C GLN A 515 1.14 31.02 19.42
N ALA A 516 0.64 31.48 18.27
CA ALA A 516 -0.53 30.90 17.63
C ALA A 516 -0.22 29.50 17.05
N PHE A 517 0.99 29.30 16.51
CA PHE A 517 1.43 27.98 16.05
C PHE A 517 1.60 27.00 17.23
N LEU A 518 2.23 27.47 18.32
CA LEU A 518 2.40 26.66 19.53
C LEU A 518 1.05 26.30 20.15
N ALA A 519 0.13 27.26 20.22
CA ALA A 519 -1.23 27.01 20.71
C ALA A 519 -2.00 26.04 19.82
N LEU A 520 -1.89 26.18 18.49
CA LEU A 520 -2.52 25.30 17.51
C LEU A 520 -2.07 23.85 17.63
N THR A 521 -0.78 23.64 17.92
CA THR A 521 -0.17 22.31 18.03
C THR A 521 -0.04 21.80 19.47
N SER A 522 -0.47 22.55 20.50
CA SER A 522 -0.28 22.23 21.92
C SER A 522 -1.00 20.98 22.39
N GLY A 523 -2.09 20.60 21.76
CA GLY A 523 -2.84 19.40 22.10
C GLY A 523 -2.10 18.09 21.80
N ALA A 524 -1.02 18.15 21.03
CA ALA A 524 -0.22 16.98 20.70
C ALA A 524 0.48 16.33 21.91
N ASP A 525 0.82 17.14 22.93
CA ASP A 525 1.47 16.65 24.14
C ASP A 525 0.54 16.62 25.36
N GLY A 526 -0.77 16.76 25.15
CA GLY A 526 -1.80 16.70 26.21
C GLY A 526 -1.78 17.87 27.21
N LYS A 527 -0.97 18.90 26.98
CA LYS A 527 -0.78 20.00 27.95
C LYS A 527 -1.86 21.06 27.89
N LEU A 528 -2.53 21.23 26.77
CA LEU A 528 -3.59 22.20 26.58
C LEU A 528 -4.77 21.58 25.82
N PRO A 529 -6.01 21.76 26.28
CA PRO A 529 -7.18 21.33 25.54
C PRO A 529 -7.30 22.13 24.24
N ILE A 530 -7.32 21.45 23.11
CA ILE A 530 -7.61 22.08 21.84
C ILE A 530 -9.13 22.15 21.69
N PRO A 531 -9.71 23.33 21.44
CA PRO A 531 -11.13 23.45 21.19
C PRO A 531 -11.50 22.60 19.96
N MET A 532 -12.31 21.56 20.15
CA MET A 532 -12.90 20.81 19.04
C MET A 532 -13.74 21.79 18.22
N VAL A 533 -13.39 21.99 16.98
CA VAL A 533 -14.27 22.67 16.04
C VAL A 533 -15.47 21.73 15.85
N LYS A 534 -16.63 22.13 16.38
CA LYS A 534 -17.88 21.42 16.09
C LYS A 534 -18.00 21.39 14.57
N THR A 535 -17.93 20.21 13.98
CA THR A 535 -18.35 20.01 12.60
C THR A 535 -19.77 20.54 12.51
N VAL A 536 -19.96 21.60 11.77
CA VAL A 536 -21.30 22.03 11.38
C VAL A 536 -21.81 20.87 10.53
N SER A 537 -22.65 20.03 11.13
CA SER A 537 -23.44 19.08 10.37
C SER A 537 -24.27 19.94 9.42
N GLY A 538 -23.89 19.93 8.15
CA GLY A 538 -24.69 20.55 7.12
C GLY A 538 -26.08 19.92 7.17
N THR A 539 -27.02 20.67 7.68
CA THR A 539 -28.42 20.40 7.44
C THR A 539 -28.65 20.58 5.95
N SER A 540 -28.62 19.46 5.24
CA SER A 540 -29.21 19.39 3.91
C SER A 540 -30.72 19.60 4.07
N ASN A 541 -31.20 20.74 3.61
CA ASN A 541 -32.56 20.88 3.13
C ASN A 541 -32.63 20.30 1.72
#